data_3ebe1cab8d26bec849fee8ce26b3ad86
#
_entry.id   3ebe1cab8d26bec849fee8ce26b3ad86
#
_cell.length_a   1.000
_cell.length_b   1.000
_cell.length_c   1.000
_cell.angle_alpha   90.00
_cell.angle_beta   90.00
_cell.angle_gamma   90.00
#
_symmetry.space_group_name_H-M   'P 1'
#
loop_
_entity.id
_entity.type
_entity.pdbx_description
1 polymer ?
#
loop_
_entity_poly.entity_id
_entity_poly.type
_entity_poly.pdbx_seq_one_letter_code
_entity_poly.pdbx_strand_id
1 'polypeptide(L)'
;KRRFPNEPEYHQAVEEVLATIEEEYNKHPEFDKANLIERLCIPDRVYQFRVTWVDDKGNVQTNMGYRVQHNNAIGPYKGGVRFHASVNLSILKFLAFEQTFKNSLTTLPMGGGKGGSDFSPRGKSNSEVMRFVQAFMLELWRHIGPETDVPAGDIGVGGREVGFMFGMYKKLAQEFTGTFTGKGREFGGSLIRPEATGYGNIYFLLEMLKTKGTDLKGKTCLISGSGNVAQYTAEKVLEMGGKVLTMSDSDGYVYDPAGIDREKLDYIMELKNLYRGRIREYAEQYPGVKYVEGAKPWGCLLYTSPSPRDP
;
A
#
# COMPACT_ATOMS: atom_id res chain seq x y z
N LYS A 1 23.56 4.17 -8.49
CA LYS A 1 24.38 3.64 -7.35
C LYS A 1 25.35 4.69 -6.80
N ARG A 2 26.18 5.33 -7.64
CA ARG A 2 27.19 6.30 -7.17
C ARG A 2 26.63 7.46 -6.33
N ARG A 3 25.45 8.02 -6.67
CA ARG A 3 24.82 9.14 -5.95
C ARG A 3 24.14 8.72 -4.63
N PHE A 4 23.72 7.47 -4.52
CA PHE A 4 22.96 6.94 -3.40
C PHE A 4 23.55 5.59 -2.94
N PRO A 5 24.80 5.56 -2.45
CA PRO A 5 25.53 4.30 -2.26
C PRO A 5 24.93 3.37 -1.20
N ASN A 6 24.13 3.90 -0.28
CA ASN A 6 23.57 3.17 0.86
C ASN A 6 22.04 2.94 0.73
N GLU A 7 21.53 2.82 -0.50
CA GLU A 7 20.09 2.67 -0.76
C GLU A 7 19.80 1.41 -1.60
N PRO A 8 20.04 0.20 -1.05
CA PRO A 8 19.96 -1.06 -1.81
C PRO A 8 18.55 -1.32 -2.36
N GLU A 9 17.49 -1.07 -1.59
CA GLU A 9 16.12 -1.28 -2.03
C GLU A 9 15.76 -0.35 -3.19
N TYR A 10 16.27 0.87 -3.16
CA TYR A 10 16.08 1.81 -4.26
C TYR A 10 16.84 1.40 -5.52
N HIS A 11 18.06 0.88 -5.37
CA HIS A 11 18.84 0.39 -6.50
C HIS A 11 18.14 -0.78 -7.20
N GLN A 12 17.63 -1.74 -6.43
CA GLN A 12 16.91 -2.90 -6.96
C GLN A 12 15.70 -2.47 -7.77
N ALA A 13 14.84 -1.62 -7.21
CA ALA A 13 13.63 -1.15 -7.89
C ALA A 13 13.94 -0.40 -9.20
N VAL A 14 14.99 0.43 -9.20
CA VAL A 14 15.43 1.14 -10.41
C VAL A 14 15.90 0.15 -11.47
N GLU A 15 16.73 -0.83 -11.10
CA GLU A 15 17.23 -1.85 -12.04
C GLU A 15 16.08 -2.69 -12.65
N GLU A 16 15.13 -3.12 -11.84
CA GLU A 16 13.96 -3.89 -12.29
C GLU A 16 13.10 -3.10 -13.29
N VAL A 17 12.76 -1.86 -12.96
CA VAL A 17 11.93 -1.04 -13.85
C VAL A 17 12.68 -0.70 -15.15
N LEU A 18 13.95 -0.31 -15.07
CA LEU A 18 14.73 0.04 -16.26
C LEU A 18 14.89 -1.16 -17.22
N ALA A 19 15.09 -2.36 -16.68
CA ALA A 19 15.13 -3.59 -17.49
C ALA A 19 13.83 -3.84 -18.27
N THR A 20 12.68 -3.46 -17.71
CA THR A 20 11.39 -3.64 -18.39
C THR A 20 11.11 -2.64 -19.50
N ILE A 21 11.70 -1.46 -19.46
CA ILE A 21 11.48 -0.38 -20.44
C ILE A 21 12.62 -0.24 -21.45
N GLU A 22 13.71 -0.99 -21.31
CA GLU A 22 14.94 -0.84 -22.09
C GLU A 22 14.69 -0.94 -23.60
N GLU A 23 13.92 -1.93 -24.04
CA GLU A 23 13.62 -2.12 -25.46
C GLU A 23 12.90 -0.91 -26.07
N GLU A 24 11.90 -0.37 -25.37
CA GLU A 24 11.15 0.79 -25.84
C GLU A 24 11.99 2.06 -25.75
N TYR A 25 12.74 2.24 -24.68
CA TYR A 25 13.63 3.39 -24.48
C TYR A 25 14.63 3.53 -25.63
N ASN A 26 15.24 2.41 -26.07
CA ASN A 26 16.26 2.39 -27.13
C ASN A 26 15.71 2.76 -28.53
N LYS A 27 14.40 2.79 -28.71
CA LYS A 27 13.75 3.27 -29.95
C LYS A 27 13.69 4.81 -30.02
N HIS A 28 14.00 5.49 -28.90
CA HIS A 28 13.80 6.92 -28.71
C HIS A 28 15.11 7.65 -28.34
N PRO A 29 16.01 7.90 -29.30
CA PRO A 29 17.32 8.55 -29.03
C PRO A 29 17.18 9.98 -28.45
N GLU A 30 16.02 10.62 -28.62
CA GLU A 30 15.70 11.89 -27.99
C GLU A 30 15.62 11.81 -26.45
N PHE A 31 15.36 10.64 -25.88
CA PHE A 31 15.33 10.43 -24.42
C PHE A 31 16.72 10.54 -23.80
N ASP A 32 17.77 10.05 -24.50
CA ASP A 32 19.15 10.23 -24.06
C ASP A 32 19.57 11.72 -24.09
N LYS A 33 19.19 12.44 -25.14
CA LYS A 33 19.47 13.88 -25.24
C LYS A 33 18.78 14.67 -24.11
N ALA A 34 17.61 14.21 -23.67
CA ALA A 34 16.89 14.79 -22.55
C ALA A 34 17.39 14.34 -21.18
N ASN A 35 18.39 13.45 -21.12
CA ASN A 35 18.88 12.80 -19.90
C ASN A 35 17.73 12.19 -19.06
N LEU A 36 16.79 11.54 -19.75
CA LEU A 36 15.51 11.12 -19.15
C LEU A 36 15.71 10.11 -18.02
N ILE A 37 16.57 9.11 -18.20
CA ILE A 37 16.84 8.07 -17.18
C ILE A 37 17.38 8.69 -15.89
N GLU A 38 18.36 9.59 -15.97
CA GLU A 38 18.92 10.22 -14.77
C GLU A 38 17.85 11.06 -14.04
N ARG A 39 17.03 11.79 -14.78
CA ARG A 39 15.91 12.58 -14.24
C ARG A 39 14.83 11.71 -13.59
N LEU A 40 14.53 10.56 -14.16
CA LEU A 40 13.60 9.60 -13.57
C LEU A 40 14.16 8.92 -12.31
N CYS A 41 15.48 8.75 -12.23
CA CYS A 41 16.14 8.11 -11.08
C CYS A 41 16.50 9.08 -9.95
N ILE A 42 16.18 10.37 -10.05
CA ILE A 42 16.48 11.34 -9.00
C ILE A 42 15.16 11.99 -8.57
N PRO A 43 14.75 11.85 -7.30
CA PRO A 43 13.57 12.55 -6.80
C PRO A 43 13.71 14.06 -6.93
N ASP A 44 12.61 14.75 -7.23
CA ASP A 44 12.59 16.22 -7.25
C ASP A 44 12.94 16.80 -5.88
N ARG A 45 12.42 16.22 -4.80
CA ARG A 45 12.65 16.66 -3.41
C ARG A 45 12.54 15.51 -2.42
N VAL A 46 13.31 15.61 -1.35
CA VAL A 46 13.20 14.72 -0.18
C VAL A 46 13.13 15.59 1.07
N TYR A 47 12.08 15.42 1.83
CA TYR A 47 11.94 15.99 3.16
C TYR A 47 12.21 14.91 4.19
N GLN A 48 13.13 15.17 5.10
CA GLN A 48 13.46 14.29 6.21
C GLN A 48 13.43 15.13 7.48
N PHE A 49 12.68 14.66 8.49
CA PHE A 49 12.46 15.42 9.71
C PHE A 49 12.33 14.51 10.93
N ARG A 50 12.60 15.08 12.10
CA ARG A 50 12.38 14.42 13.38
C ARG A 50 10.94 14.61 13.84
N VAL A 51 10.31 13.54 14.31
CA VAL A 51 8.98 13.56 14.91
C VAL A 51 9.11 13.24 16.38
N THR A 52 8.82 14.21 17.25
CA THR A 52 8.86 14.04 18.72
C THR A 52 7.44 14.03 19.25
N TRP A 53 7.10 13.02 20.04
CA TRP A 53 5.75 12.83 20.58
C TRP A 53 5.81 12.18 21.97
N VAL A 54 4.68 12.13 22.70
CA VAL A 54 4.61 11.61 24.08
C VAL A 54 3.71 10.36 24.08
N ASP A 55 4.20 9.26 24.66
CA ASP A 55 3.42 8.02 24.82
C ASP A 55 2.40 8.12 25.97
N ASP A 56 1.59 7.07 26.16
CA ASP A 56 0.57 7.03 27.22
C ASP A 56 1.17 6.99 28.64
N LYS A 57 2.45 6.66 28.76
CA LYS A 57 3.18 6.65 30.05
C LYS A 57 3.86 7.99 30.35
N GLY A 58 3.72 8.98 29.47
CA GLY A 58 4.36 10.28 29.60
C GLY A 58 5.82 10.35 29.13
N ASN A 59 6.35 9.29 28.49
CA ASN A 59 7.71 9.29 27.96
C ASN A 59 7.77 9.99 26.60
N VAL A 60 8.83 10.77 26.40
CA VAL A 60 9.11 11.39 25.10
C VAL A 60 9.69 10.35 24.15
N GLN A 61 9.06 10.20 23.02
CA GLN A 61 9.46 9.31 21.93
C GLN A 61 9.95 10.11 20.73
N THR A 62 10.84 9.53 19.93
CA THR A 62 11.39 10.16 18.74
C THR A 62 11.41 9.19 17.59
N ASN A 63 10.88 9.61 16.45
CA ASN A 63 10.87 8.87 15.18
C ASN A 63 11.39 9.75 14.05
N MET A 64 11.78 9.11 12.95
CA MET A 64 12.10 9.78 11.70
C MET A 64 10.87 9.86 10.80
N GLY A 65 10.62 11.04 10.26
CA GLY A 65 9.59 11.27 9.26
C GLY A 65 10.19 11.60 7.90
N TYR A 66 9.49 11.20 6.84
CA TYR A 66 9.96 11.40 5.46
C TYR A 66 8.79 11.73 4.52
N ARG A 67 9.07 12.56 3.49
CA ARG A 67 8.26 12.68 2.29
C ARG A 67 9.17 12.79 1.08
N VAL A 68 9.02 11.87 0.15
CA VAL A 68 9.70 11.88 -1.15
C VAL A 68 8.70 12.39 -2.19
N GLN A 69 8.96 13.55 -2.75
CA GLN A 69 8.32 14.11 -3.92
C GLN A 69 9.16 13.70 -5.12
N HIS A 70 8.74 12.61 -5.80
CA HIS A 70 9.61 11.96 -6.76
C HIS A 70 9.55 12.64 -8.13
N ASN A 71 8.37 12.77 -8.69
CA ASN A 71 8.18 13.35 -10.01
C ASN A 71 6.78 13.94 -10.17
N ASN A 72 6.68 15.16 -10.68
CA ASN A 72 5.42 15.86 -10.93
C ASN A 72 5.21 16.27 -12.39
N ALA A 73 5.91 15.65 -13.33
CA ALA A 73 5.85 16.01 -14.75
C ALA A 73 4.43 15.93 -15.34
N ILE A 74 3.59 15.03 -14.83
CA ILE A 74 2.23 14.81 -15.32
C ILE A 74 1.13 15.26 -14.34
N GLY A 75 1.49 15.80 -13.19
CA GLY A 75 0.52 16.27 -12.20
C GLY A 75 1.08 16.31 -10.78
N PRO A 76 0.29 16.73 -9.78
CA PRO A 76 0.71 16.79 -8.38
C PRO A 76 1.32 15.48 -7.91
N TYR A 77 2.31 15.55 -7.00
CA TYR A 77 2.85 14.35 -6.38
C TYR A 77 1.72 13.57 -5.69
N LYS A 78 1.69 12.27 -5.87
CA LYS A 78 0.62 11.41 -5.33
C LYS A 78 1.18 10.11 -4.84
N GLY A 79 0.86 9.75 -3.60
CA GLY A 79 1.23 8.45 -3.04
C GLY A 79 1.04 8.36 -1.53
N GLY A 80 1.05 7.14 -1.00
CA GLY A 80 0.75 6.83 0.37
C GLY A 80 1.76 7.34 1.40
N VAL A 81 1.36 7.24 2.67
CA VAL A 81 2.22 7.40 3.85
C VAL A 81 2.25 6.06 4.56
N ARG A 82 3.45 5.52 4.83
CA ARG A 82 3.65 4.23 5.51
C ARG A 82 4.14 4.44 6.94
N PHE A 83 3.47 3.82 7.91
CA PHE A 83 3.94 3.76 9.29
C PHE A 83 4.33 2.33 9.64
N HIS A 84 5.64 2.06 9.62
CA HIS A 84 6.17 0.74 9.91
C HIS A 84 7.63 0.85 10.39
N ALA A 85 8.03 0.02 11.34
CA ALA A 85 9.36 0.06 11.94
C ALA A 85 10.52 -0.11 10.94
N SER A 86 10.26 -0.75 9.77
CA SER A 86 11.28 -0.92 8.73
C SER A 86 11.47 0.30 7.82
N VAL A 87 10.66 1.35 7.97
CA VAL A 87 10.73 2.51 7.08
C VAL A 87 12.06 3.22 7.21
N ASN A 88 12.71 3.41 6.07
CA ASN A 88 13.90 4.22 5.89
C ASN A 88 13.82 5.00 4.56
N LEU A 89 14.79 5.85 4.27
CA LEU A 89 14.76 6.70 3.08
C LEU A 89 14.85 5.87 1.79
N SER A 90 15.67 4.81 1.76
CA SER A 90 15.81 3.93 0.59
C SER A 90 14.49 3.29 0.20
N ILE A 91 13.77 2.73 1.19
CA ILE A 91 12.42 2.16 1.01
C ILE A 91 11.44 3.21 0.46
N LEU A 92 11.43 4.42 1.01
CA LEU A 92 10.49 5.44 0.54
C LEU A 92 10.83 5.99 -0.84
N LYS A 93 12.11 6.04 -1.21
CA LYS A 93 12.53 6.39 -2.58
C LYS A 93 12.09 5.33 -3.58
N PHE A 94 12.31 4.04 -3.30
CA PHE A 94 11.85 3.00 -4.21
C PHE A 94 10.33 3.02 -4.38
N LEU A 95 9.59 3.16 -3.29
CA LEU A 95 8.14 3.23 -3.35
C LEU A 95 7.62 4.48 -4.10
N ALA A 96 8.31 5.62 -3.98
CA ALA A 96 7.96 6.84 -4.71
C ALA A 96 8.28 6.73 -6.21
N PHE A 97 9.39 6.07 -6.55
CA PHE A 97 9.78 5.76 -7.91
C PHE A 97 8.75 4.84 -8.59
N GLU A 98 8.43 3.70 -7.98
CA GLU A 98 7.38 2.80 -8.47
C GLU A 98 6.01 3.49 -8.57
N GLN A 99 5.67 4.34 -7.59
CA GLN A 99 4.43 5.10 -7.59
C GLN A 99 4.32 6.04 -8.80
N THR A 100 5.43 6.61 -9.26
CA THR A 100 5.46 7.46 -10.46
C THR A 100 5.01 6.67 -11.69
N PHE A 101 5.56 5.48 -11.92
CA PHE A 101 5.16 4.61 -13.04
C PHE A 101 3.75 4.09 -12.87
N LYS A 102 3.38 3.65 -11.66
CA LYS A 102 2.02 3.18 -11.36
C LYS A 102 0.98 4.25 -11.70
N ASN A 103 1.21 5.50 -11.31
CA ASN A 103 0.28 6.60 -11.56
C ASN A 103 0.21 6.96 -13.05
N SER A 104 1.32 6.91 -13.77
CA SER A 104 1.34 7.17 -15.22
C SER A 104 0.45 6.20 -16.01
N LEU A 105 0.33 4.95 -15.56
CA LEU A 105 -0.51 3.93 -16.19
C LEU A 105 -2.02 4.15 -15.98
N THR A 106 -2.41 5.06 -15.10
CA THR A 106 -3.83 5.39 -14.85
C THR A 106 -4.42 6.34 -15.88
N THR A 107 -3.60 6.95 -16.73
CA THR A 107 -3.96 8.06 -17.65
C THR A 107 -4.45 9.35 -16.97
N LEU A 108 -4.43 9.39 -15.63
CA LEU A 108 -4.81 10.57 -14.86
C LEU A 108 -3.60 11.50 -14.59
N PRO A 109 -3.82 12.82 -14.44
CA PRO A 109 -2.75 13.78 -14.20
C PRO A 109 -2.24 13.69 -12.75
N MET A 110 -1.50 12.64 -12.44
CA MET A 110 -0.93 12.38 -11.12
C MET A 110 0.55 12.04 -11.23
N GLY A 111 1.39 12.78 -10.53
CA GLY A 111 2.79 12.48 -10.33
C GLY A 111 3.02 11.37 -9.30
N GLY A 112 4.26 11.18 -8.88
CA GLY A 112 4.65 10.17 -7.89
C GLY A 112 5.25 10.77 -6.63
N GLY A 113 4.83 10.25 -5.49
CA GLY A 113 5.39 10.59 -4.18
C GLY A 113 5.13 9.51 -3.14
N LYS A 114 5.90 9.52 -2.07
CA LYS A 114 5.75 8.59 -0.95
C LYS A 114 6.22 9.21 0.35
N GLY A 115 5.49 8.95 1.42
CA GLY A 115 5.91 9.37 2.75
C GLY A 115 5.90 8.23 3.75
N GLY A 116 6.38 8.49 4.94
CA GLY A 116 6.33 7.51 6.01
C GLY A 116 7.17 7.87 7.22
N SER A 117 7.16 6.94 8.16
CA SER A 117 7.95 7.00 9.39
C SER A 117 8.27 5.59 9.87
N ASP A 118 9.37 5.46 10.59
CA ASP A 118 9.74 4.25 11.35
C ASP A 118 8.84 4.01 12.59
N PHE A 119 7.85 4.86 12.80
CA PHE A 119 6.79 4.65 13.79
C PHE A 119 5.93 3.44 13.41
N SER A 120 5.64 2.56 14.38
CA SER A 120 4.68 1.47 14.21
C SER A 120 3.42 1.74 15.03
N PRO A 121 2.23 1.80 14.43
CA PRO A 121 0.97 1.95 15.16
C PRO A 121 0.53 0.67 15.86
N ARG A 122 1.22 -0.47 15.62
CA ARG A 122 0.88 -1.76 16.22
C ARG A 122 1.05 -1.70 17.74
N GLY A 123 0.02 -2.07 18.48
CA GLY A 123 0.03 -2.07 19.94
C GLY A 123 -0.04 -0.68 20.59
N LYS A 124 -0.26 0.37 19.79
CA LYS A 124 -0.44 1.74 20.26
C LYS A 124 -1.91 2.09 20.46
N SER A 125 -2.20 2.88 21.49
CA SER A 125 -3.54 3.43 21.70
C SER A 125 -3.94 4.41 20.59
N ASN A 126 -5.23 4.68 20.46
CA ASN A 126 -5.71 5.71 19.53
C ASN A 126 -5.13 7.09 19.87
N SER A 127 -4.96 7.38 21.17
CA SER A 127 -4.39 8.64 21.67
C SER A 127 -2.91 8.77 21.32
N GLU A 128 -2.12 7.69 21.45
CA GLU A 128 -0.72 7.66 21.04
C GLU A 128 -0.57 7.91 19.54
N VAL A 129 -1.36 7.17 18.72
CA VAL A 129 -1.34 7.33 17.26
C VAL A 129 -1.75 8.75 16.86
N MET A 130 -2.76 9.32 17.50
CA MET A 130 -3.19 10.70 17.23
C MET A 130 -2.08 11.70 17.57
N ARG A 131 -1.43 11.60 18.73
CA ARG A 131 -0.33 12.49 19.12
C ARG A 131 0.86 12.39 18.15
N PHE A 132 1.22 11.15 17.78
CA PHE A 132 2.26 10.94 16.77
C PHE A 132 1.91 11.59 15.44
N VAL A 133 0.69 11.34 14.92
CA VAL A 133 0.23 11.90 13.63
C VAL A 133 0.19 13.42 13.68
N GLN A 134 -0.24 14.03 14.79
CA GLN A 134 -0.21 15.48 14.96
C GLN A 134 1.21 16.03 14.89
N ALA A 135 2.16 15.39 15.58
CA ALA A 135 3.58 15.78 15.53
C ALA A 135 4.18 15.60 14.12
N PHE A 136 3.86 14.49 13.43
CA PHE A 136 4.27 14.25 12.06
C PHE A 136 3.73 15.32 11.10
N MET A 137 2.49 15.72 11.27
CA MET A 137 1.84 16.74 10.43
C MET A 137 2.35 18.15 10.67
N LEU A 138 2.85 18.48 11.87
CA LEU A 138 3.50 19.79 12.14
C LEU A 138 4.69 20.04 11.22
N GLU A 139 5.40 18.98 10.83
CA GLU A 139 6.53 19.05 9.90
C GLU A 139 6.08 18.97 8.43
N LEU A 140 5.09 18.12 8.14
CA LEU A 140 4.72 17.79 6.76
C LEU A 140 3.79 18.82 6.09
N TRP A 141 2.90 19.48 6.82
CA TRP A 141 1.76 20.20 6.25
C TRP A 141 2.10 21.28 5.23
N ARG A 142 3.26 21.94 5.37
CA ARG A 142 3.71 22.99 4.44
C ARG A 142 4.15 22.49 3.07
N HIS A 143 4.36 21.18 2.95
CA HIS A 143 4.92 20.54 1.76
C HIS A 143 3.87 19.78 0.94
N ILE A 144 2.63 19.75 1.42
CA ILE A 144 1.50 19.04 0.80
C ILE A 144 0.34 19.99 0.51
N GLY A 145 -0.55 19.56 -0.38
CA GLY A 145 -1.72 20.34 -0.76
C GLY A 145 -2.42 19.73 -1.96
N PRO A 146 -3.67 20.12 -2.25
CA PRO A 146 -4.47 19.52 -3.32
C PRO A 146 -3.85 19.66 -4.70
N GLU A 147 -3.11 20.73 -4.95
CA GLU A 147 -2.47 21.05 -6.24
C GLU A 147 -0.95 20.74 -6.23
N THR A 148 -0.38 20.32 -5.10
CA THR A 148 1.06 20.16 -4.94
C THR A 148 1.42 18.70 -4.70
N ASP A 149 0.91 18.12 -3.63
CA ASP A 149 1.25 16.77 -3.17
C ASP A 149 0.10 16.21 -2.35
N VAL A 150 -0.47 15.11 -2.79
CA VAL A 150 -1.68 14.49 -2.21
C VAL A 150 -1.34 13.14 -1.59
N PRO A 151 -1.11 13.07 -0.28
CA PRO A 151 -0.89 11.81 0.43
C PRO A 151 -2.13 10.91 0.48
N ALA A 152 -1.89 9.64 0.81
CA ALA A 152 -2.93 8.61 0.99
C ALA A 152 -2.52 7.61 2.07
N GLY A 153 -3.36 6.60 2.33
CA GLY A 153 -3.00 5.46 3.17
C GLY A 153 -2.01 4.50 2.50
N ASP A 154 -1.32 3.74 3.34
CA ASP A 154 -0.42 2.64 2.99
C ASP A 154 -0.28 1.71 4.22
N ILE A 155 0.72 0.82 4.28
CA ILE A 155 0.94 -0.05 5.46
C ILE A 155 0.97 0.80 6.75
N GLY A 156 0.18 0.40 7.74
CA GLY A 156 0.07 1.10 9.03
C GLY A 156 -0.69 2.44 9.00
N VAL A 157 -1.26 2.81 7.86
CA VAL A 157 -2.04 4.04 7.68
C VAL A 157 -3.36 3.72 6.99
N GLY A 158 -4.40 3.58 7.78
CA GLY A 158 -5.77 3.39 7.32
C GLY A 158 -6.62 4.66 7.46
N GLY A 159 -7.95 4.48 7.41
CA GLY A 159 -8.89 5.60 7.51
C GLY A 159 -8.74 6.42 8.79
N ARG A 160 -8.41 5.78 9.92
CA ARG A 160 -8.16 6.45 11.21
C ARG A 160 -6.97 7.42 11.10
N GLU A 161 -5.83 6.94 10.64
CA GLU A 161 -4.61 7.75 10.52
C GLU A 161 -4.80 8.88 9.50
N VAL A 162 -5.42 8.58 8.37
CA VAL A 162 -5.76 9.59 7.35
C VAL A 162 -6.71 10.64 7.91
N GLY A 163 -7.69 10.23 8.73
CA GLY A 163 -8.58 11.16 9.43
C GLY A 163 -7.84 12.10 10.39
N PHE A 164 -6.88 11.57 11.16
CA PHE A 164 -6.03 12.39 12.03
C PHE A 164 -5.14 13.35 11.24
N MET A 165 -4.54 12.88 10.12
CA MET A 165 -3.75 13.75 9.24
C MET A 165 -4.60 14.88 8.66
N PHE A 166 -5.78 14.55 8.13
CA PHE A 166 -6.71 15.53 7.55
C PHE A 166 -7.16 16.57 8.59
N GLY A 167 -7.53 16.12 9.80
CA GLY A 167 -7.94 17.01 10.88
C GLY A 167 -6.84 18.00 11.26
N MET A 168 -5.58 17.52 11.32
CA MET A 168 -4.45 18.39 11.63
C MET A 168 -4.10 19.34 10.48
N TYR A 169 -4.14 18.85 9.23
CA TYR A 169 -3.94 19.69 8.05
C TYR A 169 -4.97 20.82 7.99
N LYS A 170 -6.26 20.47 8.10
CA LYS A 170 -7.36 21.45 8.12
C LYS A 170 -7.14 22.53 9.18
N LYS A 171 -6.66 22.15 10.36
CA LYS A 171 -6.39 23.10 11.45
C LYS A 171 -5.22 24.03 11.13
N LEU A 172 -4.13 23.51 10.57
CA LEU A 172 -2.91 24.26 10.29
C LEU A 172 -3.03 25.13 9.03
N ALA A 173 -3.56 24.56 7.95
CA ALA A 173 -3.75 25.27 6.69
C ALA A 173 -5.01 26.16 6.66
N GLN A 174 -5.96 25.96 7.58
CA GLN A 174 -7.28 26.59 7.62
C GLN A 174 -8.11 26.33 6.34
N GLU A 175 -7.93 25.15 5.75
CA GLU A 175 -8.56 24.75 4.49
C GLU A 175 -9.28 23.39 4.62
N PHE A 176 -10.46 23.27 4.02
CA PHE A 176 -11.17 22.01 3.85
C PHE A 176 -11.07 21.58 2.38
N THR A 177 -9.92 20.99 2.02
CA THR A 177 -9.56 20.68 0.63
C THR A 177 -9.30 19.20 0.41
N GLY A 178 -9.11 18.80 -0.87
CA GLY A 178 -8.84 17.44 -1.31
C GLY A 178 -7.42 16.92 -1.04
N THR A 179 -6.71 17.45 -0.05
CA THR A 179 -5.29 17.16 0.21
C THR A 179 -4.97 15.69 0.50
N PHE A 180 -5.91 14.92 1.02
CA PHE A 180 -5.73 13.49 1.28
C PHE A 180 -6.74 12.64 0.54
N THR A 181 -6.32 11.45 0.06
CA THR A 181 -7.25 10.41 -0.38
C THR A 181 -7.32 9.27 0.64
N GLY A 182 -8.44 8.51 0.63
CA GLY A 182 -8.69 7.46 1.61
C GLY A 182 -9.28 7.95 2.94
N LYS A 183 -9.72 9.21 3.00
CA LYS A 183 -10.47 9.77 4.14
C LYS A 183 -11.94 9.40 4.08
N GLY A 184 -12.61 9.43 5.25
CA GLY A 184 -14.05 9.19 5.36
C GLY A 184 -14.88 10.24 4.60
N ARG A 185 -16.14 9.90 4.33
CA ARG A 185 -17.11 10.78 3.62
C ARG A 185 -17.34 12.10 4.36
N GLU A 186 -17.34 12.06 5.67
CA GLU A 186 -17.45 13.22 6.57
C GLU A 186 -16.33 14.24 6.40
N PHE A 187 -15.21 13.82 5.80
CA PHE A 187 -14.06 14.65 5.46
C PHE A 187 -13.95 14.95 3.96
N GLY A 188 -15.03 14.76 3.20
CA GLY A 188 -15.05 14.95 1.75
C GLY A 188 -14.42 13.79 0.97
N GLY A 189 -14.36 12.60 1.55
CA GLY A 189 -13.86 11.39 0.89
C GLY A 189 -14.83 10.77 -0.11
N SER A 190 -14.34 9.87 -0.96
CA SER A 190 -15.11 9.15 -1.97
C SER A 190 -15.99 8.07 -1.33
N LEU A 191 -17.11 7.76 -2.00
CA LEU A 191 -18.05 6.74 -1.57
C LEU A 191 -17.47 5.32 -1.70
N ILE A 192 -16.90 4.99 -2.86
CA ILE A 192 -16.35 3.67 -3.19
C ILE A 192 -14.81 3.75 -3.14
N ARG A 193 -14.21 3.28 -2.07
CA ARG A 193 -12.75 3.29 -1.91
C ARG A 193 -12.18 2.00 -1.29
N PRO A 194 -12.79 1.40 -0.26
CA PRO A 194 -12.24 0.21 0.38
C PRO A 194 -12.02 -0.95 -0.60
N GLU A 195 -12.97 -1.23 -1.48
CA GLU A 195 -12.97 -2.33 -2.43
C GLU A 195 -12.11 -2.09 -3.68
N ALA A 196 -11.79 -0.84 -4.00
CA ALA A 196 -11.24 -0.47 -5.31
C ALA A 196 -9.96 -1.23 -5.70
N THR A 197 -9.04 -1.45 -4.77
CA THR A 197 -7.77 -2.13 -5.07
C THR A 197 -7.97 -3.63 -5.27
N GLY A 198 -8.76 -4.27 -4.39
CA GLY A 198 -9.07 -5.69 -4.52
C GLY A 198 -9.84 -6.01 -5.79
N TYR A 199 -10.86 -5.22 -6.09
CA TYR A 199 -11.65 -5.36 -7.32
C TYR A 199 -10.82 -5.12 -8.57
N GLY A 200 -10.02 -4.06 -8.59
CA GLY A 200 -9.13 -3.76 -9.72
C GLY A 200 -8.13 -4.88 -10.02
N ASN A 201 -7.62 -5.54 -8.97
CA ASN A 201 -6.76 -6.71 -9.11
C ASN A 201 -7.50 -7.85 -9.87
N ILE A 202 -8.75 -8.13 -9.52
CA ILE A 202 -9.52 -9.18 -10.19
C ILE A 202 -9.94 -8.76 -11.61
N TYR A 203 -10.31 -7.51 -11.85
CA TYR A 203 -10.58 -7.04 -13.20
C TYR A 203 -9.35 -7.19 -14.11
N PHE A 204 -8.16 -6.86 -13.62
CA PHE A 204 -6.93 -7.10 -14.37
C PHE A 204 -6.68 -8.59 -14.61
N LEU A 205 -6.89 -9.45 -13.61
CA LEU A 205 -6.79 -10.90 -13.73
C LEU A 205 -7.76 -11.44 -14.81
N LEU A 206 -8.99 -10.94 -14.87
CA LEU A 206 -9.95 -11.36 -15.89
C LEU A 206 -9.47 -11.03 -17.31
N GLU A 207 -8.88 -9.85 -17.53
CA GLU A 207 -8.27 -9.49 -18.80
C GLU A 207 -7.08 -10.41 -19.14
N MET A 208 -6.24 -10.74 -18.17
CA MET A 208 -5.16 -11.71 -18.35
C MET A 208 -5.70 -13.11 -18.72
N LEU A 209 -6.76 -13.57 -18.06
CA LEU A 209 -7.38 -14.88 -18.37
C LEU A 209 -8.00 -14.92 -19.78
N LYS A 210 -8.59 -13.81 -20.23
CA LYS A 210 -9.10 -13.69 -21.61
C LYS A 210 -8.01 -13.93 -22.66
N THR A 211 -6.77 -13.46 -22.43
CA THR A 211 -5.65 -13.74 -23.36
C THR A 211 -5.32 -15.22 -23.47
N LYS A 212 -5.74 -16.03 -22.50
CA LYS A 212 -5.59 -17.49 -22.47
C LYS A 212 -6.88 -18.24 -22.89
N GLY A 213 -7.91 -17.51 -23.32
CA GLY A 213 -9.20 -18.10 -23.70
C GLY A 213 -9.96 -18.76 -22.56
N THR A 214 -9.75 -18.27 -21.31
CA THR A 214 -10.36 -18.82 -20.10
C THR A 214 -10.92 -17.70 -19.21
N ASP A 215 -11.66 -18.08 -18.18
CA ASP A 215 -12.22 -17.16 -17.18
C ASP A 215 -11.92 -17.65 -15.75
N LEU A 216 -12.45 -16.95 -14.74
CA LEU A 216 -12.24 -17.25 -13.33
C LEU A 216 -13.25 -18.28 -12.77
N LYS A 217 -14.35 -18.53 -13.48
CA LYS A 217 -15.42 -19.42 -13.01
C LYS A 217 -14.91 -20.84 -12.75
N GLY A 218 -15.18 -21.36 -11.56
CA GLY A 218 -14.76 -22.69 -11.12
C GLY A 218 -13.26 -22.82 -10.81
N LYS A 219 -12.46 -21.77 -10.96
CA LYS A 219 -11.03 -21.82 -10.62
C LYS A 219 -10.80 -21.70 -9.12
N THR A 220 -9.79 -22.41 -8.66
CA THR A 220 -9.29 -22.33 -7.29
C THR A 220 -8.28 -21.19 -7.18
N CYS A 221 -8.48 -20.33 -6.17
CA CYS A 221 -7.65 -19.17 -5.94
C CYS A 221 -6.99 -19.24 -4.54
N LEU A 222 -5.69 -18.98 -4.50
CA LEU A 222 -4.93 -18.76 -3.28
C LEU A 222 -4.74 -17.27 -3.10
N ILE A 223 -5.09 -16.75 -1.94
CA ILE A 223 -4.94 -15.34 -1.59
C ILE A 223 -3.97 -15.24 -0.42
N SER A 224 -2.93 -14.42 -0.58
CA SER A 224 -2.04 -14.01 0.50
C SER A 224 -2.53 -12.71 1.12
N GLY A 225 -2.40 -12.61 2.45
CA GLY A 225 -2.93 -11.49 3.22
C GLY A 225 -4.34 -11.74 3.76
N SER A 226 -4.78 -10.87 4.66
CA SER A 226 -6.14 -10.82 5.21
C SER A 226 -6.58 -9.39 5.53
N GLY A 227 -5.85 -8.41 5.01
CA GLY A 227 -6.20 -7.00 5.09
C GLY A 227 -7.16 -6.57 3.99
N ASN A 228 -7.39 -5.27 3.86
CA ASN A 228 -8.35 -4.67 2.93
C ASN A 228 -8.27 -5.25 1.50
N VAL A 229 -7.10 -5.23 0.87
CA VAL A 229 -6.94 -5.71 -0.51
C VAL A 229 -7.30 -7.18 -0.64
N ALA A 230 -6.82 -8.03 0.28
CA ALA A 230 -7.10 -9.47 0.25
C ALA A 230 -8.59 -9.78 0.47
N GLN A 231 -9.25 -9.07 1.38
CA GLN A 231 -10.69 -9.22 1.65
C GLN A 231 -11.54 -8.92 0.40
N TYR A 232 -11.33 -7.78 -0.23
CA TYR A 232 -12.08 -7.41 -1.43
C TYR A 232 -11.63 -8.16 -2.68
N THR A 233 -10.40 -8.65 -2.74
CA THR A 233 -9.98 -9.63 -3.76
C THR A 233 -10.78 -10.92 -3.61
N ALA A 234 -10.89 -11.46 -2.38
CA ALA A 234 -11.68 -12.66 -2.10
C ALA A 234 -13.15 -12.46 -2.46
N GLU A 235 -13.74 -11.34 -2.07
CA GLU A 235 -15.13 -10.99 -2.39
C GLU A 235 -15.36 -11.02 -3.90
N LYS A 236 -14.50 -10.37 -4.68
CA LYS A 236 -14.65 -10.32 -6.13
C LYS A 236 -14.38 -11.67 -6.81
N VAL A 237 -13.46 -12.50 -6.28
CA VAL A 237 -13.28 -13.89 -6.75
C VAL A 237 -14.55 -14.69 -6.58
N LEU A 238 -15.21 -14.60 -5.41
CA LEU A 238 -16.48 -15.30 -5.15
C LEU A 238 -17.59 -14.83 -6.10
N GLU A 239 -17.72 -13.51 -6.31
CA GLU A 239 -18.68 -12.95 -7.26
C GLU A 239 -18.48 -13.48 -8.69
N MET A 240 -17.22 -13.66 -9.11
CA MET A 240 -16.89 -14.19 -10.45
C MET A 240 -16.96 -15.73 -10.52
N GLY A 241 -17.42 -16.38 -9.47
CA GLY A 241 -17.60 -17.84 -9.43
C GLY A 241 -16.31 -18.63 -9.21
N GLY A 242 -15.25 -17.98 -8.75
CA GLY A 242 -14.03 -18.64 -8.28
C GLY A 242 -14.17 -19.18 -6.87
N LYS A 243 -13.25 -20.04 -6.43
CA LYS A 243 -13.19 -20.63 -5.10
C LYS A 243 -11.93 -20.13 -4.36
N VAL A 244 -12.09 -19.51 -3.21
CA VAL A 244 -10.98 -19.05 -2.37
C VAL A 244 -10.65 -20.11 -1.33
N LEU A 245 -9.38 -20.54 -1.24
CA LEU A 245 -8.96 -21.57 -0.28
C LEU A 245 -8.06 -21.05 0.84
N THR A 246 -7.39 -19.89 0.65
CA THR A 246 -6.41 -19.41 1.63
C THR A 246 -6.57 -17.93 1.90
N MET A 247 -6.24 -17.54 3.12
CA MET A 247 -5.88 -16.19 3.51
C MET A 247 -4.73 -16.25 4.51
N SER A 248 -3.94 -15.18 4.64
CA SER A 248 -2.76 -15.18 5.51
C SER A 248 -2.55 -13.86 6.24
N ASP A 249 -1.71 -13.89 7.24
CA ASP A 249 -1.12 -12.68 7.83
C ASP A 249 0.40 -12.88 8.08
N SER A 250 1.02 -12.03 8.90
CA SER A 250 2.45 -12.13 9.17
C SER A 250 2.86 -13.40 9.91
N ASP A 251 1.92 -14.06 10.62
CA ASP A 251 2.22 -15.19 11.48
C ASP A 251 1.98 -16.53 10.78
N GLY A 252 1.24 -16.56 9.67
CA GLY A 252 0.95 -17.78 8.93
C GLY A 252 -0.26 -17.65 8.01
N TYR A 253 -0.77 -18.79 7.55
CA TYR A 253 -1.95 -18.83 6.68
C TYR A 253 -2.96 -19.87 7.10
N VAL A 254 -4.22 -19.67 6.71
CA VAL A 254 -5.28 -20.67 6.79
C VAL A 254 -5.50 -21.31 5.43
N TYR A 255 -5.76 -22.61 5.45
CA TYR A 255 -6.20 -23.39 4.29
C TYR A 255 -7.55 -24.03 4.61
N ASP A 256 -8.57 -23.61 3.87
CA ASP A 256 -9.93 -24.12 3.96
C ASP A 256 -10.25 -24.97 2.71
N PRO A 257 -10.20 -26.30 2.78
CA PRO A 257 -10.48 -27.16 1.63
C PRO A 257 -11.93 -27.07 1.16
N ALA A 258 -12.87 -26.73 2.05
CA ALA A 258 -14.26 -26.49 1.70
C ALA A 258 -14.44 -25.18 0.89
N GLY A 259 -13.53 -24.25 1.08
CA GLY A 259 -13.56 -22.90 0.51
C GLY A 259 -14.09 -21.87 1.51
N ILE A 260 -13.52 -20.67 1.38
CA ILE A 260 -14.00 -19.48 2.09
C ILE A 260 -15.17 -18.94 1.26
N ASP A 261 -16.39 -19.11 1.74
CA ASP A 261 -17.61 -18.55 1.16
C ASP A 261 -17.89 -17.13 1.70
N ARG A 262 -19.08 -16.59 1.38
CA ARG A 262 -19.44 -15.23 1.81
C ARG A 262 -19.52 -15.10 3.32
N GLU A 263 -20.16 -16.04 4.01
CA GLU A 263 -20.33 -16.02 5.48
C GLU A 263 -18.97 -16.05 6.18
N LYS A 264 -18.10 -16.94 5.74
CA LYS A 264 -16.71 -17.06 6.26
C LYS A 264 -15.89 -15.83 5.97
N LEU A 265 -16.05 -15.21 4.79
CA LEU A 265 -15.38 -13.96 4.45
C LEU A 265 -15.86 -12.82 5.34
N ASP A 266 -17.16 -12.72 5.61
CA ASP A 266 -17.74 -11.70 6.50
C ASP A 266 -17.17 -11.85 7.93
N TYR A 267 -17.04 -13.08 8.42
CA TYR A 267 -16.34 -13.35 9.69
C TYR A 267 -14.88 -12.86 9.67
N ILE A 268 -14.13 -13.13 8.59
CA ILE A 268 -12.73 -12.66 8.48
C ILE A 268 -12.70 -11.13 8.45
N MET A 269 -13.62 -10.48 7.75
CA MET A 269 -13.71 -9.01 7.70
C MET A 269 -13.99 -8.43 9.08
N GLU A 270 -14.91 -9.00 9.84
CA GLU A 270 -15.19 -8.58 11.21
C GLU A 270 -13.99 -8.81 12.13
N LEU A 271 -13.40 -10.00 12.10
CA LEU A 271 -12.19 -10.35 12.86
C LEU A 271 -11.06 -9.36 12.65
N LYS A 272 -10.79 -9.00 11.37
CA LYS A 272 -9.66 -8.13 11.03
C LYS A 272 -9.95 -6.64 11.21
N ASN A 273 -11.14 -6.19 10.88
CA ASN A 273 -11.46 -4.76 10.82
C ASN A 273 -11.99 -4.24 12.15
N LEU A 274 -12.78 -5.03 12.87
CA LEU A 274 -13.36 -4.65 14.17
C LEU A 274 -12.48 -5.09 15.33
N TYR A 275 -12.18 -6.39 15.41
CA TYR A 275 -11.44 -6.97 16.55
C TYR A 275 -9.92 -6.89 16.39
N ARG A 276 -9.41 -6.62 15.17
CA ARG A 276 -7.97 -6.60 14.84
C ARG A 276 -7.26 -7.92 15.19
N GLY A 277 -8.01 -9.03 15.15
CA GLY A 277 -7.56 -10.37 15.46
C GLY A 277 -6.60 -10.95 14.42
N ARG A 278 -6.14 -12.18 14.68
CA ARG A 278 -5.20 -12.91 13.81
C ARG A 278 -5.94 -13.95 12.98
N ILE A 279 -5.43 -14.23 11.77
CA ILE A 279 -6.10 -15.18 10.87
C ILE A 279 -6.21 -16.60 11.44
N ARG A 280 -5.36 -16.99 12.40
CA ARG A 280 -5.44 -18.28 13.10
C ARG A 280 -6.80 -18.49 13.79
N GLU A 281 -7.42 -17.43 14.30
CA GLU A 281 -8.72 -17.48 14.98
C GLU A 281 -9.85 -17.99 14.05
N TYR A 282 -9.69 -17.78 12.73
CA TYR A 282 -10.59 -18.37 11.74
C TYR A 282 -10.53 -19.90 11.76
N ALA A 283 -9.35 -20.49 11.92
CA ALA A 283 -9.22 -21.96 12.02
C ALA A 283 -9.75 -22.53 13.35
N GLU A 284 -9.78 -21.71 14.40
CA GLU A 284 -10.41 -22.06 15.68
C GLU A 284 -11.94 -22.06 15.57
N GLN A 285 -12.50 -21.14 14.75
CA GLN A 285 -13.93 -20.97 14.55
C GLN A 285 -14.53 -22.02 13.59
N TYR A 286 -13.79 -22.44 12.55
CA TYR A 286 -14.34 -23.32 11.51
C TYR A 286 -13.63 -24.68 11.50
N PRO A 287 -14.32 -25.78 11.94
CA PRO A 287 -13.76 -27.12 11.91
C PRO A 287 -13.36 -27.56 10.50
N GLY A 288 -12.20 -28.19 10.36
CA GLY A 288 -11.66 -28.67 9.09
C GLY A 288 -10.74 -27.68 8.38
N VAL A 289 -10.67 -26.43 8.83
CA VAL A 289 -9.68 -25.45 8.39
C VAL A 289 -8.32 -25.76 9.04
N LYS A 290 -7.25 -25.69 8.25
CA LYS A 290 -5.89 -25.85 8.76
C LYS A 290 -5.21 -24.50 8.88
N TYR A 291 -4.56 -24.26 10.03
CA TYR A 291 -3.63 -23.15 10.20
C TYR A 291 -2.20 -23.66 10.06
N VAL A 292 -1.38 -22.94 9.30
CA VAL A 292 0.05 -23.24 9.11
C VAL A 292 0.86 -22.02 9.55
N GLU A 293 1.55 -22.18 10.67
CA GLU A 293 2.35 -21.12 11.28
C GLU A 293 3.64 -20.86 10.49
N GLY A 294 4.05 -19.60 10.39
CA GLY A 294 5.33 -19.19 9.80
C GLY A 294 5.47 -19.42 8.30
N ALA A 295 4.41 -19.84 7.60
CA ALA A 295 4.46 -20.21 6.19
C ALA A 295 3.58 -19.31 5.32
N LYS A 296 3.86 -19.33 4.01
CA LYS A 296 3.08 -18.69 2.95
C LYS A 296 2.19 -19.71 2.25
N PRO A 297 1.02 -19.29 1.69
CA PRO A 297 0.05 -20.23 1.10
C PRO A 297 0.49 -20.86 -0.24
N TRP A 298 1.57 -20.41 -0.84
CA TRP A 298 1.97 -20.78 -2.20
C TRP A 298 2.32 -22.25 -2.39
N GLY A 299 2.81 -22.90 -1.34
CA GLY A 299 3.13 -24.34 -1.35
C GLY A 299 1.96 -25.28 -1.09
N CYS A 300 0.74 -24.78 -0.83
CA CYS A 300 -0.39 -25.63 -0.47
C CYS A 300 -1.05 -26.33 -1.67
N LEU A 301 -0.74 -25.90 -2.90
CA LEU A 301 -1.15 -26.55 -4.16
C LEU A 301 0.09 -26.87 -5.00
N LEU A 302 0.03 -27.97 -5.76
CA LEU A 302 1.14 -28.45 -6.60
C LEU A 302 1.49 -27.51 -7.77
N TYR A 303 0.59 -26.58 -8.13
CA TYR A 303 0.78 -25.64 -9.23
C TYR A 303 0.37 -24.24 -8.76
N THR A 304 1.37 -23.44 -8.43
CA THR A 304 1.20 -22.00 -8.21
C THR A 304 1.89 -21.22 -9.31
N SER A 305 1.27 -20.16 -9.80
CA SER A 305 1.99 -19.17 -10.58
C SER A 305 2.79 -18.30 -9.61
N PRO A 306 4.12 -18.26 -9.70
CA PRO A 306 4.91 -17.41 -8.79
C PRO A 306 4.51 -15.94 -9.02
N SER A 307 4.32 -15.23 -7.92
CA SER A 307 4.20 -13.77 -7.96
C SER A 307 5.57 -13.16 -8.29
N PRO A 308 5.65 -12.14 -9.14
CA PRO A 308 6.90 -11.43 -9.39
C PRO A 308 7.52 -10.77 -8.15
N ARG A 309 6.82 -10.79 -7.00
CA ARG A 309 7.24 -10.21 -5.72
C ARG A 309 7.66 -11.22 -4.66
N ASP A 310 7.58 -12.50 -4.98
CA ASP A 310 8.07 -13.53 -4.06
C ASP A 310 9.52 -13.85 -4.45
N PRO A 311 10.50 -13.70 -3.52
CA PRO A 311 11.88 -14.02 -3.78
C PRO A 311 12.11 -15.50 -3.98
#